data_a2d8cd7f8b9dd71e4b147f6134eb3d05
#
_entry.id   a2d8cd7f8b9dd71e4b147f6134eb3d05
#
_cell.length_a   1.000
_cell.length_b   1.000
_cell.length_c   1.000
_cell.angle_alpha   90.00
_cell.angle_beta   90.00
_cell.angle_gamma   90.00
#
_symmetry.space_group_name_H-M   'P 1'
#
loop_
_entity.id
_entity.type
_entity.pdbx_description
1 polymer ?
#
loop_
_entity_poly.entity_id
_entity_poly.type
_entity_poly.pdbx_seq_one_letter_code
_entity_poly.pdbx_strand_id
1 'polypeptide(L)'
;KMVPVLFPFMVLSGTLIRMGLVESLIRPIRPFFGKLFRISDPAVYTILMGFLCGFPMGARTTAEFRNRQELSVAEGQFLLAFCNNFGPVYFLGFVLPLLHRTLKLPYLMGMYGIPVIYGLFLRYTIYRMRLQDTSMVSQPVTNSSVRTSLPDALDDAVNAAGLSILRLGGYMIFFNLLNLLIAISLIVVHAWSNLFFIL
;
A
#
# COMPACT_ATOMS: atom_id res chain seq x y z
N LYS A 1 -5.54 17.23 -5.21
CA LYS A 1 -6.80 16.41 -5.18
C LYS A 1 -6.64 15.05 -4.49
N MET A 2 -5.41 14.50 -4.33
CA MET A 2 -5.19 13.20 -3.65
C MET A 2 -5.25 13.30 -2.12
N VAL A 3 -4.74 14.37 -1.52
CA VAL A 3 -4.66 14.55 -0.06
C VAL A 3 -6.02 14.43 0.64
N PRO A 4 -7.10 15.09 0.17
CA PRO A 4 -8.41 14.99 0.83
C PRO A 4 -9.00 13.58 0.85
N VAL A 5 -8.57 12.71 -0.07
CA VAL A 5 -9.02 11.31 -0.13
C VAL A 5 -8.15 10.43 0.76
N LEU A 6 -6.82 10.59 0.69
CA LEU A 6 -5.89 9.75 1.43
C LEU A 6 -5.91 10.02 2.95
N PHE A 7 -6.03 11.28 3.35
CA PHE A 7 -5.94 11.67 4.74
C PHE A 7 -6.97 10.98 5.65
N PRO A 8 -8.28 11.00 5.34
CA PRO A 8 -9.27 10.32 6.17
C PRO A 8 -9.01 8.81 6.31
N PHE A 9 -8.61 8.15 5.22
CA PHE A 9 -8.28 6.71 5.27
C PHE A 9 -7.04 6.42 6.10
N MET A 10 -6.03 7.31 6.05
CA MET A 10 -4.84 7.18 6.88
C MET A 10 -5.16 7.36 8.35
N VAL A 11 -5.99 8.33 8.70
CA VAL A 11 -6.44 8.56 10.09
C VAL A 11 -7.26 7.36 10.57
N LEU A 12 -8.26 6.94 9.79
CA LEU A 12 -9.11 5.81 10.13
C LEU A 12 -8.29 4.53 10.37
N SER A 13 -7.42 4.18 9.43
CA SER A 13 -6.54 3.01 9.55
C SER A 13 -5.63 3.09 10.78
N GLY A 14 -5.00 4.24 11.00
CA GLY A 14 -4.14 4.47 12.15
C GLY A 14 -4.88 4.34 13.48
N THR A 15 -6.09 4.87 13.56
CA THR A 15 -6.95 4.78 14.75
C THR A 15 -7.37 3.33 15.02
N LEU A 16 -7.81 2.59 13.99
CA LEU A 16 -8.19 1.18 14.12
C LEU A 16 -7.05 0.31 14.62
N ILE A 17 -5.83 0.54 14.12
CA ILE A 17 -4.63 -0.19 14.57
C ILE A 17 -4.33 0.12 16.04
N ARG A 18 -4.38 1.40 16.46
CA ARG A 18 -4.10 1.82 17.84
C ARG A 18 -5.14 1.35 18.84
N MET A 19 -6.38 1.28 18.43
CA MET A 19 -7.48 0.76 19.25
C MET A 19 -7.52 -0.77 19.33
N GLY A 20 -6.68 -1.49 18.59
CA GLY A 20 -6.69 -2.95 18.53
C GLY A 20 -7.93 -3.53 17.84
N LEU A 21 -8.64 -2.75 17.02
CA LEU A 21 -9.86 -3.17 16.33
C LEU A 21 -9.61 -3.93 15.02
N VAL A 22 -8.34 -4.13 14.69
CA VAL A 22 -7.91 -4.84 13.47
C VAL A 22 -8.52 -6.24 13.38
N GLU A 23 -8.47 -7.00 14.48
CA GLU A 23 -9.00 -8.36 14.53
C GLU A 23 -10.50 -8.41 14.22
N SER A 24 -11.27 -7.48 14.76
CA SER A 24 -12.72 -7.39 14.50
C SER A 24 -13.02 -7.11 13.03
N LEU A 25 -12.20 -6.26 12.38
CA LEU A 25 -12.39 -5.86 10.99
C LEU A 25 -12.03 -6.99 10.01
N ILE A 26 -10.96 -7.73 10.31
CA ILE A 26 -10.51 -8.82 9.41
C ILE A 26 -11.26 -10.13 9.61
N ARG A 27 -11.98 -10.28 10.71
CA ARG A 27 -12.69 -11.52 11.07
C ARG A 27 -13.51 -12.15 9.92
N PRO A 28 -14.33 -11.40 9.16
CA PRO A 28 -15.08 -11.96 8.04
C PRO A 28 -14.21 -12.35 6.84
N ILE A 29 -13.05 -11.70 6.66
CA ILE A 29 -12.20 -11.84 5.49
C ILE A 29 -11.03 -12.81 5.75
N ARG A 30 -10.68 -13.00 7.02
CA ARG A 30 -9.61 -13.89 7.49
C ARG A 30 -9.70 -15.31 6.92
N PRO A 31 -10.86 -16.00 6.89
CA PRO A 31 -10.92 -17.36 6.37
C PRO A 31 -10.56 -17.45 4.89
N PHE A 32 -10.80 -16.40 4.11
CA PHE A 32 -10.46 -16.36 2.69
C PHE A 32 -8.99 -16.05 2.48
N PHE A 33 -8.52 -14.88 2.89
CA PHE A 33 -7.14 -14.45 2.67
C PHE A 33 -6.12 -15.19 3.53
N GLY A 34 -6.45 -15.46 4.79
CA GLY A 34 -5.60 -16.20 5.71
C GLY A 34 -5.31 -17.63 5.25
N LYS A 35 -6.32 -18.33 4.73
CA LYS A 35 -6.15 -19.68 4.15
C LYS A 35 -5.46 -19.65 2.80
N LEU A 36 -5.80 -18.67 1.96
CA LEU A 36 -5.29 -18.56 0.59
C LEU A 36 -3.79 -18.23 0.58
N PHE A 37 -3.37 -17.27 1.39
CA PHE A 37 -1.98 -16.82 1.45
C PHE A 37 -1.19 -17.41 2.63
N ARG A 38 -1.84 -18.01 3.63
CA ARG A 38 -1.25 -18.55 4.86
C ARG A 38 -0.34 -17.52 5.54
N ILE A 39 -0.93 -16.40 5.91
CA ILE A 39 -0.25 -15.23 6.49
C ILE A 39 -0.90 -14.84 7.81
N SER A 40 -0.21 -13.99 8.57
CA SER A 40 -0.65 -13.47 9.86
C SER A 40 -1.86 -12.50 9.74
N ASP A 41 -2.56 -12.26 10.84
CA ASP A 41 -3.69 -11.33 10.88
C ASP A 41 -3.33 -9.89 10.52
N PRO A 42 -2.20 -9.31 10.99
CA PRO A 42 -1.71 -8.02 10.53
C PRO A 42 -1.47 -7.98 9.01
N ALA A 43 -0.98 -9.09 8.43
CA ALA A 43 -0.79 -9.19 6.99
C ALA A 43 -2.12 -9.18 6.22
N VAL A 44 -3.15 -9.88 6.71
CA VAL A 44 -4.51 -9.85 6.13
C VAL A 44 -5.08 -8.43 6.16
N TYR A 45 -4.93 -7.72 7.28
CA TYR A 45 -5.34 -6.32 7.38
C TYR A 45 -4.60 -5.42 6.37
N THR A 46 -3.30 -5.63 6.21
CA THR A 46 -2.49 -4.88 5.25
C THR A 46 -2.95 -5.09 3.81
N ILE A 47 -3.30 -6.33 3.43
CA ILE A 47 -3.90 -6.63 2.12
C ILE A 47 -5.21 -5.86 1.96
N LEU A 48 -6.10 -5.94 2.95
CA LEU A 48 -7.37 -5.23 2.92
C LEU A 48 -7.18 -3.73 2.70
N MET A 49 -6.30 -3.10 3.48
CA MET A 49 -6.02 -1.66 3.36
C MET A 49 -5.34 -1.30 2.04
N GLY A 50 -4.42 -2.12 1.56
CA GLY A 50 -3.74 -1.90 0.28
C GLY A 50 -4.68 -1.99 -0.92
N PHE A 51 -5.67 -2.88 -0.88
CA PHE A 51 -6.65 -3.04 -1.95
C PHE A 51 -7.82 -2.05 -1.87
N LEU A 52 -8.28 -1.68 -0.67
CA LEU A 52 -9.39 -0.74 -0.49
C LEU A 52 -8.95 0.72 -0.59
N CYS A 53 -7.86 1.08 0.09
CA CYS A 53 -7.40 2.47 0.10
C CYS A 53 -6.36 2.74 -0.99
N GLY A 54 -5.68 1.69 -1.45
CA GLY A 54 -4.68 1.78 -2.50
C GLY A 54 -3.34 2.36 -2.03
N PHE A 55 -2.50 2.72 -3.01
CA PHE A 55 -1.24 3.40 -2.73
C PHE A 55 -1.46 4.75 -2.02
N PRO A 56 -0.72 5.08 -0.96
CA PRO A 56 0.41 4.35 -0.33
C PRO A 56 0.02 3.52 0.91
N MET A 57 -1.27 3.20 1.09
CA MET A 57 -1.76 2.61 2.35
C MET A 57 -1.19 1.21 2.62
N GLY A 58 -1.01 0.38 1.59
CA GLY A 58 -0.39 -0.94 1.75
C GLY A 58 1.02 -0.84 2.36
N ALA A 59 1.86 0.03 1.81
CA ALA A 59 3.21 0.24 2.32
C ALA A 59 3.23 0.83 3.73
N ARG A 60 2.37 1.82 3.99
CA ARG A 60 2.26 2.47 5.31
C ARG A 60 1.83 1.47 6.39
N THR A 61 0.79 0.70 6.13
CA THR A 61 0.28 -0.29 7.07
C THR A 61 1.32 -1.39 7.34
N THR A 62 2.04 -1.83 6.30
CA THR A 62 3.18 -2.74 6.44
C THR A 62 4.24 -2.16 7.38
N ALA A 63 4.62 -0.90 7.19
CA ALA A 63 5.61 -0.23 8.03
C ALA A 63 5.13 -0.07 9.48
N GLU A 64 3.87 0.27 9.70
CA GLU A 64 3.27 0.41 11.03
C GLU A 64 3.35 -0.92 11.81
N PHE A 65 2.90 -2.03 11.22
CA PHE A 65 2.97 -3.33 11.86
C PHE A 65 4.41 -3.86 12.02
N ARG A 66 5.31 -3.51 11.08
CA ARG A 66 6.74 -3.81 11.25
C ARG A 66 7.36 -3.07 12.43
N ASN A 67 7.04 -1.79 12.60
CA ASN A 67 7.52 -0.99 13.73
C ASN A 67 6.99 -1.52 15.07
N ARG A 68 5.80 -2.11 15.08
CA ARG A 68 5.21 -2.77 16.25
C ARG A 68 5.70 -4.20 16.46
N GLN A 69 6.56 -4.71 15.58
CA GLN A 69 7.05 -6.09 15.60
C GLN A 69 5.93 -7.16 15.46
N GLU A 70 4.77 -6.76 14.98
CA GLU A 70 3.62 -7.64 14.74
C GLU A 70 3.68 -8.33 13.36
N LEU A 71 4.60 -7.92 12.50
CA LEU A 71 4.80 -8.46 11.16
C LEU A 71 6.26 -8.86 10.97
N SER A 72 6.51 -10.05 10.43
CA SER A 72 7.88 -10.48 10.12
C SER A 72 8.47 -9.71 8.93
N VAL A 73 9.80 -9.72 8.80
CA VAL A 73 10.49 -9.10 7.66
C VAL A 73 10.06 -9.74 6.35
N ALA A 74 9.95 -11.08 6.34
CA ALA A 74 9.55 -11.84 5.16
C ALA A 74 8.11 -11.52 4.73
N GLU A 75 7.18 -11.43 5.67
CA GLU A 75 5.80 -11.02 5.38
C GLU A 75 5.73 -9.57 4.90
N GLY A 76 6.48 -8.67 5.52
CA GLY A 76 6.55 -7.27 5.08
C GLY A 76 7.03 -7.14 3.63
N GLN A 77 8.11 -7.83 3.26
CA GLN A 77 8.62 -7.85 1.90
C GLN A 77 7.63 -8.45 0.90
N PHE A 78 6.98 -9.55 1.29
CA PHE A 78 5.94 -10.18 0.50
C PHE A 78 4.77 -9.25 0.23
N LEU A 79 4.26 -8.57 1.26
CA LEU A 79 3.14 -7.63 1.15
C LEU A 79 3.47 -6.44 0.25
N LEU A 80 4.66 -5.84 0.42
CA LEU A 80 5.10 -4.71 -0.39
C LEU A 80 5.17 -5.04 -1.88
N ALA A 81 5.37 -6.31 -2.24
CA ALA A 81 5.48 -6.73 -3.63
C ALA A 81 4.15 -6.66 -4.39
N PHE A 82 2.98 -6.77 -3.73
CA PHE A 82 1.70 -6.82 -4.44
C PHE A 82 0.53 -6.03 -3.81
N CYS A 83 0.66 -5.56 -2.55
CA CYS A 83 -0.43 -4.86 -1.86
C CYS A 83 -0.51 -3.36 -2.14
N ASN A 84 0.32 -2.82 -3.04
CA ASN A 84 0.43 -1.38 -3.26
C ASN A 84 -0.22 -0.97 -4.58
N ASN A 85 -1.51 -1.27 -4.73
CA ASN A 85 -2.28 -1.05 -5.94
C ASN A 85 -3.01 0.30 -5.93
N PHE A 86 -3.66 0.66 -7.03
CA PHE A 86 -4.56 1.79 -7.07
C PHE A 86 -5.86 1.46 -6.32
N GLY A 87 -6.30 2.37 -5.46
CA GLY A 87 -7.56 2.19 -4.73
C GLY A 87 -8.80 2.34 -5.62
N PRO A 88 -9.94 1.72 -5.23
CA PRO A 88 -11.21 1.83 -5.96
C PRO A 88 -11.65 3.26 -6.21
N VAL A 89 -11.43 4.17 -5.26
CA VAL A 89 -11.80 5.58 -5.39
C VAL A 89 -11.07 6.25 -6.55
N TYR A 90 -9.76 5.97 -6.71
CA TYR A 90 -9.00 6.48 -7.84
C TYR A 90 -9.48 5.86 -9.15
N PHE A 91 -9.70 4.55 -9.16
CA PHE A 91 -10.18 3.85 -10.34
C PHE A 91 -11.55 4.38 -10.80
N LEU A 92 -12.53 4.43 -9.89
CA LEU A 92 -13.88 4.85 -10.21
C LEU A 92 -13.98 6.35 -10.57
N GLY A 93 -13.19 7.19 -9.89
CA GLY A 93 -13.24 8.64 -10.05
C GLY A 93 -12.43 9.18 -11.24
N PHE A 94 -11.33 8.53 -11.59
CA PHE A 94 -10.40 9.04 -12.60
C PHE A 94 -10.25 8.11 -13.80
N VAL A 95 -10.07 6.80 -13.59
CA VAL A 95 -9.75 5.87 -14.69
C VAL A 95 -11.03 5.45 -15.44
N LEU A 96 -12.07 5.11 -14.70
CA LEU A 96 -13.33 4.61 -15.28
C LEU A 96 -14.00 5.58 -16.27
N PRO A 97 -14.03 6.91 -16.02
CA PRO A 97 -14.58 7.87 -17.00
C PRO A 97 -13.79 7.95 -18.30
N LEU A 98 -12.48 7.66 -18.27
CA LEU A 98 -11.61 7.70 -19.45
C LEU A 98 -11.68 6.44 -20.31
N LEU A 99 -12.20 5.34 -19.73
CA LEU A 99 -12.27 4.05 -20.42
C LEU A 99 -13.55 3.90 -21.24
N HIS A 100 -13.40 3.37 -22.45
CA HIS A 100 -14.54 2.95 -23.27
C HIS A 100 -15.34 1.86 -22.54
N ARG A 101 -16.67 1.84 -22.74
CA ARG A 101 -17.61 0.99 -22.00
C ARG A 101 -17.22 -0.50 -22.01
N THR A 102 -16.72 -1.00 -23.13
CA THR A 102 -16.31 -2.39 -23.30
C THR A 102 -15.05 -2.77 -22.53
N LEU A 103 -14.17 -1.80 -22.22
CA LEU A 103 -12.89 -2.03 -21.54
C LEU A 103 -12.99 -1.92 -20.02
N LYS A 104 -14.10 -1.41 -19.49
CA LYS A 104 -14.24 -1.14 -18.04
C LYS A 104 -14.11 -2.42 -17.20
N LEU A 105 -14.81 -3.48 -17.58
CA LEU A 105 -14.79 -4.74 -16.83
C LEU A 105 -13.46 -5.50 -16.97
N PRO A 106 -12.91 -5.72 -18.17
CA PRO A 106 -11.59 -6.35 -18.31
C PRO A 106 -10.48 -5.61 -17.56
N TYR A 107 -10.52 -4.27 -17.60
CA TYR A 107 -9.52 -3.46 -16.90
C TYR A 107 -9.64 -3.60 -15.38
N LEU A 108 -10.87 -3.59 -14.83
CA LEU A 108 -11.12 -3.82 -13.40
C LEU A 108 -10.64 -5.20 -12.95
N MET A 109 -10.95 -6.23 -13.73
CA MET A 109 -10.50 -7.60 -13.45
C MET A 109 -8.97 -7.72 -13.52
N GLY A 110 -8.32 -7.08 -14.49
CA GLY A 110 -6.87 -7.04 -14.57
C GLY A 110 -6.23 -6.32 -13.39
N MET A 111 -6.76 -5.15 -13.03
CA MET A 111 -6.21 -4.29 -11.97
C MET A 111 -6.22 -4.96 -10.59
N TYR A 112 -7.25 -5.73 -10.27
CA TYR A 112 -7.34 -6.46 -8.99
C TYR A 112 -6.92 -7.93 -9.11
N GLY A 113 -7.18 -8.58 -10.23
CA GLY A 113 -6.84 -9.98 -10.44
C GLY A 113 -5.35 -10.23 -10.60
N ILE A 114 -4.67 -9.40 -11.40
CA ILE A 114 -3.22 -9.59 -11.63
C ILE A 114 -2.42 -9.50 -10.33
N PRO A 115 -2.58 -8.50 -9.45
CA PRO A 115 -1.86 -8.45 -8.18
C PRO A 115 -2.17 -9.65 -7.28
N VAL A 116 -3.41 -10.13 -7.23
CA VAL A 116 -3.76 -11.32 -6.45
C VAL A 116 -3.08 -12.57 -7.00
N ILE A 117 -3.12 -12.79 -8.32
CA ILE A 117 -2.43 -13.91 -8.98
C ILE A 117 -0.93 -13.82 -8.76
N TYR A 118 -0.35 -12.63 -8.90
CA TYR A 118 1.06 -12.39 -8.66
C TYR A 118 1.45 -12.65 -7.19
N GLY A 119 0.62 -12.19 -6.25
CA GLY A 119 0.82 -12.48 -4.83
C GLY A 119 0.76 -13.98 -4.52
N LEU A 120 -0.18 -14.72 -5.13
CA LEU A 120 -0.23 -16.18 -5.02
C LEU A 120 1.00 -16.86 -5.62
N PHE A 121 1.41 -16.42 -6.80
CA PHE A 121 2.65 -16.92 -7.41
C PHE A 121 3.85 -16.71 -6.50
N LEU A 122 4.05 -15.50 -5.98
CA LEU A 122 5.12 -15.19 -5.03
C LEU A 122 5.05 -16.06 -3.78
N ARG A 123 3.83 -16.24 -3.23
CA ARG A 123 3.62 -17.03 -2.01
C ARG A 123 4.04 -18.48 -2.18
N TYR A 124 3.68 -19.08 -3.31
CA TYR A 124 3.93 -20.51 -3.55
C TYR A 124 5.27 -20.82 -4.21
N THR A 125 5.97 -19.81 -4.76
CA THR A 125 7.31 -19.95 -5.34
C THR A 125 8.40 -19.43 -4.40
N ILE A 126 8.56 -18.10 -4.31
CA ILE A 126 9.69 -17.43 -3.66
C ILE A 126 9.58 -17.49 -2.14
N TYR A 127 8.37 -17.25 -1.60
CA TYR A 127 8.14 -17.13 -0.17
C TYR A 127 7.63 -18.42 0.49
N ARG A 128 7.59 -19.53 -0.24
CA ARG A 128 7.07 -20.82 0.27
C ARG A 128 7.75 -21.24 1.58
N MET A 129 9.07 -21.22 1.64
CA MET A 129 9.85 -21.62 2.82
C MET A 129 9.93 -20.52 3.89
N ARG A 130 10.13 -19.28 3.47
CA ARG A 130 10.33 -18.14 4.38
C ARG A 130 9.10 -17.76 5.22
N LEU A 131 7.90 -18.03 4.72
CA LEU A 131 6.65 -17.75 5.44
C LEU A 131 6.13 -18.96 6.23
N GLN A 132 6.65 -20.16 6.01
CA GLN A 132 6.31 -21.33 6.82
C GLN A 132 6.83 -21.19 8.26
N ASP A 133 8.03 -20.67 8.44
CA ASP A 133 8.60 -20.43 9.76
C ASP A 133 7.86 -19.33 10.53
N THR A 134 7.20 -18.41 9.83
CA THR A 134 6.48 -17.28 10.41
C THR A 134 5.07 -17.65 10.85
N SER A 135 4.45 -18.63 10.22
CA SER A 135 3.10 -19.10 10.61
C SER A 135 3.07 -19.79 11.98
N MET A 136 4.26 -20.20 12.50
CA MET A 136 4.43 -20.70 13.87
C MET A 136 4.53 -19.58 14.91
N VAL A 137 4.78 -18.34 14.49
CA VAL A 137 4.84 -17.13 15.35
C VAL A 137 3.57 -16.29 15.16
N SER A 138 2.45 -16.93 14.90
CA SER A 138 1.15 -16.29 15.12
C SER A 138 0.93 -16.17 16.63
N GLN A 139 1.72 -15.31 17.26
CA GLN A 139 1.26 -14.78 18.53
C GLN A 139 -0.07 -14.08 18.21
N PRO A 140 -1.17 -14.46 18.87
CA PRO A 140 -2.37 -13.64 18.81
C PRO A 140 -1.90 -12.23 19.10
N VAL A 141 -2.46 -11.24 18.41
CA VAL A 141 -2.25 -9.83 18.70
C VAL A 141 -2.40 -9.70 20.21
N THR A 142 -1.28 -9.98 20.91
CA THR A 142 -1.29 -10.03 22.35
C THR A 142 -1.53 -8.61 22.77
N ASN A 143 -2.54 -8.43 23.55
CA ASN A 143 -3.08 -7.29 24.26
C ASN A 143 -2.05 -6.34 24.93
N SER A 144 -0.89 -6.14 24.34
CA SER A 144 0.08 -5.12 24.68
C SER A 144 -0.22 -3.76 24.01
N SER A 145 -1.27 -3.66 23.22
CA SER A 145 -1.88 -2.37 22.99
C SER A 145 -2.62 -2.00 24.27
N VAL A 146 -1.97 -1.22 25.13
CA VAL A 146 -2.70 -0.29 25.99
C VAL A 146 -3.83 0.23 25.11
N ARG A 147 -5.08 -0.14 25.45
CA ARG A 147 -6.25 0.38 24.73
C ARG A 147 -6.22 1.87 24.91
N THR A 148 -5.57 2.55 23.97
CA THR A 148 -5.49 4.00 23.95
C THR A 148 -6.92 4.52 23.88
N SER A 149 -7.25 5.55 24.62
CA SER A 149 -8.57 6.15 24.53
C SER A 149 -8.83 6.60 23.09
N LEU A 150 -10.09 6.60 22.66
CA LEU A 150 -10.43 7.01 21.29
C LEU A 150 -9.86 8.40 20.92
N PRO A 151 -9.91 9.43 21.81
CA PRO A 151 -9.32 10.73 21.55
C PRO A 151 -7.81 10.68 21.31
N ASP A 152 -7.08 9.97 22.16
CA ASP A 152 -5.61 9.84 22.04
C ASP A 152 -5.21 9.06 20.79
N ALA A 153 -5.94 7.96 20.49
CA ALA A 153 -5.71 7.18 19.28
C ALA A 153 -5.96 7.99 18.00
N LEU A 154 -6.97 8.87 18.04
CA LEU A 154 -7.32 9.74 16.92
C LEU A 154 -6.26 10.83 16.73
N ASP A 155 -5.85 11.51 17.80
CA ASP A 155 -4.83 12.56 17.75
C ASP A 155 -3.49 12.03 17.22
N ASP A 156 -3.04 10.92 17.74
CA ASP A 156 -1.85 10.24 17.24
C ASP A 156 -1.99 9.81 15.76
N ALA A 157 -3.18 9.34 15.36
CA ALA A 157 -3.42 8.93 13.98
C ALA A 157 -3.42 10.12 13.03
N VAL A 158 -3.99 11.26 13.43
CA VAL A 158 -3.99 12.53 12.69
C VAL A 158 -2.55 13.03 12.50
N ASN A 159 -1.77 13.10 13.57
CA ASN A 159 -0.38 13.53 13.52
C ASN A 159 0.47 12.62 12.62
N ALA A 160 0.35 11.31 12.76
CA ALA A 160 1.05 10.35 11.92
C ALA A 160 0.60 10.39 10.44
N ALA A 161 -0.68 10.65 10.17
CA ALA A 161 -1.20 10.83 8.82
C ALA A 161 -0.67 12.12 8.18
N GLY A 162 -0.69 13.23 8.91
CA GLY A 162 -0.15 14.52 8.47
C GLY A 162 1.31 14.43 8.08
N LEU A 163 2.13 13.83 8.95
CA LEU A 163 3.56 13.61 8.68
C LEU A 163 3.80 12.71 7.45
N SER A 164 2.98 11.67 7.29
CA SER A 164 3.08 10.78 6.13
C SER A 164 2.75 11.47 4.81
N ILE A 165 1.72 12.34 4.80
CA ILE A 165 1.35 13.13 3.63
C ILE A 165 2.42 14.16 3.29
N LEU A 166 2.99 14.81 4.30
CA LEU A 166 4.08 15.77 4.10
C LEU A 166 5.30 15.11 3.47
N ARG A 167 5.71 13.94 3.98
CA ARG A 167 6.80 13.15 3.41
C ARG A 167 6.50 12.70 1.98
N LEU A 168 5.29 12.19 1.73
CA LEU A 168 4.87 11.79 0.39
C LEU A 168 4.91 12.97 -0.59
N GLY A 169 4.39 14.13 -0.18
CA GLY A 169 4.45 15.36 -0.96
C GLY A 169 5.88 15.79 -1.29
N GLY A 170 6.77 15.72 -0.30
CA GLY A 170 8.20 15.99 -0.49
C GLY A 170 8.85 15.07 -1.53
N TYR A 171 8.59 13.76 -1.45
CA TYR A 171 9.08 12.81 -2.45
C TYR A 171 8.51 13.10 -3.86
N MET A 172 7.23 13.42 -3.96
CA MET A 172 6.61 13.76 -5.24
C MET A 172 7.27 14.99 -5.87
N ILE A 173 7.52 16.04 -5.09
CA ILE A 173 8.23 17.24 -5.55
C ILE A 173 9.63 16.89 -6.00
N PHE A 174 10.37 16.14 -5.20
CA PHE A 174 11.73 15.70 -5.52
C PHE A 174 11.80 14.93 -6.85
N PHE A 175 10.93 13.93 -7.04
CA PHE A 175 10.92 13.15 -8.28
C PHE A 175 10.45 13.97 -9.49
N ASN A 176 9.51 14.91 -9.32
CA ASN A 176 9.13 15.81 -10.40
C ASN A 176 10.29 16.73 -10.81
N LEU A 177 11.04 17.26 -9.84
CA LEU A 177 12.24 18.06 -10.11
C LEU A 177 13.31 17.23 -10.84
N LEU A 178 13.54 15.99 -10.41
CA LEU A 178 14.48 15.09 -11.07
C LEU A 178 14.06 14.79 -12.52
N ASN A 179 12.79 14.52 -12.76
CA ASN A 179 12.25 14.32 -14.12
C ASN A 179 12.43 15.57 -14.99
N LEU A 180 12.21 16.76 -14.43
CA LEU A 180 12.42 18.02 -15.15
C LEU A 180 13.90 18.20 -15.53
N LEU A 181 14.83 17.92 -14.62
CA LEU A 181 16.27 17.99 -14.90
C LEU A 181 16.69 17.01 -16.00
N ILE A 182 16.18 15.78 -15.97
CA ILE A 182 16.44 14.79 -17.02
C ILE A 182 15.88 15.27 -18.36
N ALA A 183 14.67 15.81 -18.39
CA ALA A 183 14.06 16.34 -19.62
C ALA A 183 14.88 17.49 -20.22
N ILE A 184 15.32 18.41 -19.40
CA ILE A 184 16.18 19.54 -19.82
C ILE A 184 17.51 19.00 -20.38
N SER A 185 18.16 18.06 -19.69
CA SER A 185 19.43 17.49 -20.16
C SER A 185 19.29 16.79 -21.50
N LEU A 186 18.19 16.05 -21.73
CA LEU A 186 17.90 15.41 -23.02
C LEU A 186 17.67 16.43 -24.14
N ILE A 187 16.96 17.53 -23.87
CA ILE A 187 16.75 18.61 -24.85
C ILE A 187 18.07 19.27 -25.21
N VAL A 188 18.94 19.54 -24.24
CA VAL A 188 20.26 20.12 -24.47
C VAL A 188 21.13 19.19 -25.33
N VAL A 189 21.19 17.91 -25.00
CA VAL A 189 21.93 16.88 -25.76
C VAL A 189 21.42 16.81 -27.21
N HIS A 190 20.10 16.83 -27.39
CA HIS A 190 19.50 16.76 -28.74
C HIS A 190 19.78 18.04 -29.55
N ALA A 191 19.75 19.20 -28.92
CA ALA A 191 20.12 20.48 -29.55
C ALA A 191 21.59 20.50 -30.00
N TRP A 192 22.51 20.00 -29.16
CA TRP A 192 23.91 19.84 -29.49
C TRP A 192 24.16 18.87 -30.64
N SER A 193 23.49 17.75 -30.65
CA SER A 193 23.56 16.76 -31.75
C SER A 193 23.13 17.37 -33.08
N ASN A 194 22.04 18.13 -33.11
CA ASN A 194 21.56 18.78 -34.32
C ASN A 194 22.51 19.88 -34.82
N LEU A 195 23.17 20.63 -33.90
CA LEU A 195 24.14 21.63 -34.25
C LEU A 195 25.40 21.01 -34.88
N PHE A 196 25.82 19.85 -34.41
CA PHE A 196 27.00 19.13 -34.93
C PHE A 196 26.75 18.48 -36.30
N PHE A 197 25.50 18.26 -36.69
CA PHE A 197 25.14 17.73 -38.00
C PHE A 197 25.00 18.83 -39.10
N ILE A 198 24.95 20.11 -38.68
CA ILE A 198 24.79 21.28 -39.60
C ILE A 198 26.14 21.93 -39.88
N LEU A 199 27.19 21.67 -39.10
CA LEU A 199 28.57 22.08 -39.33
C LEU A 199 29.40 21.01 -40.05
#